data_683ff91d497d1fadf6eaf393f33ae1e1
#
_entry.id   683ff91d497d1fadf6eaf393f33ae1e1
#
_cell.length_a   1.000
_cell.length_b   1.000
_cell.length_c   1.000
_cell.angle_alpha   90.00
_cell.angle_beta   90.00
_cell.angle_gamma   90.00
#
_symmetry.space_group_name_H-M   'P 1'
#
loop_
_entity.id
_entity.type
_entity.pdbx_description
1 polymer ?
#
loop_
_entity_poly.entity_id
_entity_poly.type
_entity_poly.pdbx_seq_one_letter_code
_entity_poly.pdbx_strand_id
1 'polypeptide(L)'
;MRFDRQPKLWRDRHGRAHREIEANVPIHSASIERATGPIEAAFALQSQDFERLLAEGLSRPNPIVTPCGRDALYTWLVEAPSAGSVLLWLADLVEPGRIENAEFFRLGETGTWALTVKLPRSWRASYRIATSAADPMDSPWRAARGYGPVRVAALESSSLDRRSSEAMRSTAGEFSLAAGPEAPPELWRCDVGREADCSDAGRRAGGEAAGQAECTRSGDSHPPRSRVEEISDGAERAWIYVPKADVPDFDRPTPLFLLFDGGTWVRDIRLPRLLDAAIASGAIAPLHVAMLDAGGEGDRWESLGVPCGQVDAVLDWLLPELRSRYNVAHDGASTWVAGQSLGGLSALWTAALSEGQVRHVVAQSPSLWRFDLAGPLAEAPWDSIRVDVGALEGTAHLAHRLAARVPGIDVKEFCGGHDWACWRAALFSSLASV
;
A
#
# COMPACT_ATOMS: atom_id res chain seq x y z
N MET A 1 10.63 0.31 16.64
CA MET A 1 11.93 0.76 16.11
C MET A 1 12.48 1.79 17.08
N ARG A 2 13.58 1.54 17.74
CA ARG A 2 14.32 2.62 18.40
C ARG A 2 15.19 3.25 17.32
N PHE A 3 14.87 4.46 16.91
CA PHE A 3 15.80 5.24 16.12
C PHE A 3 16.80 5.86 17.08
N ASP A 4 18.01 5.31 17.10
CA ASP A 4 19.12 5.82 17.94
C ASP A 4 19.70 7.11 17.32
N ARG A 5 18.79 8.01 16.90
CA ARG A 5 19.10 9.33 16.32
C ARG A 5 18.72 10.40 17.33
N GLN A 6 19.64 11.30 17.60
CA GLN A 6 19.30 12.51 18.35
C GLN A 6 18.31 13.37 17.54
N PRO A 7 17.25 13.92 18.18
CA PRO A 7 16.31 14.80 17.52
C PRO A 7 17.02 15.99 16.88
N LYS A 8 16.82 16.19 15.56
CA LYS A 8 17.38 17.30 14.82
C LYS A 8 16.47 18.52 14.90
N LEU A 9 17.08 19.70 14.71
CA LEU A 9 16.37 20.96 14.53
C LEU A 9 16.38 21.29 13.03
N TRP A 10 15.20 21.46 12.47
CA TRP A 10 14.98 21.79 11.07
C TRP A 10 14.44 23.21 10.94
N ARG A 11 14.72 23.87 9.83
CA ARG A 11 14.10 25.15 9.50
C ARG A 11 13.23 25.01 8.27
N ASP A 12 12.03 25.58 8.32
CA ASP A 12 11.14 25.66 7.17
C ASP A 12 11.55 26.81 6.23
N ARG A 13 10.88 26.91 5.09
CA ARG A 13 11.10 27.95 4.07
C ARG A 13 10.88 29.40 4.60
N HIS A 14 10.19 29.56 5.71
CA HIS A 14 9.98 30.87 6.38
C HIS A 14 10.99 31.10 7.50
N GLY A 15 11.98 30.23 7.68
CA GLY A 15 13.02 30.30 8.70
C GLY A 15 12.58 29.89 10.10
N ARG A 16 11.33 29.40 10.29
CA ARG A 16 10.84 28.91 11.58
C ARG A 16 11.51 27.58 11.91
N ALA A 17 11.82 27.40 13.18
CA ALA A 17 12.53 26.21 13.68
C ALA A 17 11.54 25.14 14.15
N HIS A 18 11.70 23.91 13.67
CA HIS A 18 10.92 22.75 14.04
C HIS A 18 11.84 21.65 14.57
N ARG A 19 11.57 21.19 15.78
CA ARG A 19 12.36 20.15 16.41
C ARG A 19 11.68 18.79 16.21
N GLU A 20 12.46 17.76 15.84
CA GLU A 20 11.99 16.39 15.87
C GLU A 20 11.58 16.00 17.29
N ILE A 21 10.49 15.25 17.40
CA ILE A 21 10.05 14.68 18.67
C ILE A 21 10.96 13.49 19.00
N GLU A 22 11.38 13.39 20.25
CA GLU A 22 12.07 12.21 20.75
C GLU A 22 11.06 11.07 20.91
N ALA A 23 10.89 10.28 19.84
CA ALA A 23 9.83 9.29 19.80
C ALA A 23 10.33 7.88 20.11
N ASN A 24 9.94 7.38 21.28
CA ASN A 24 9.84 5.94 21.57
C ASN A 24 8.41 5.47 21.23
N VAL A 25 7.96 5.63 20.00
CA VAL A 25 6.61 5.17 19.62
C VAL A 25 6.70 3.72 19.13
N PRO A 26 5.98 2.78 19.75
CA PRO A 26 5.85 1.45 19.20
C PRO A 26 5.07 1.55 17.87
N ILE A 27 5.74 1.27 16.76
CA ILE A 27 5.13 1.26 15.44
C ILE A 27 4.15 0.08 15.29
N HIS A 28 4.29 -0.94 16.15
CA HIS A 28 3.52 -2.18 16.13
C HIS A 28 2.61 -2.26 17.34
N SER A 29 1.32 -2.44 17.14
CA SER A 29 0.36 -2.62 18.23
C SER A 29 -0.55 -3.83 18.10
N ALA A 30 -0.67 -4.40 16.91
CA ALA A 30 -1.50 -5.56 16.70
C ALA A 30 -0.63 -6.80 16.50
N SER A 31 -0.85 -7.81 17.29
CA SER A 31 -0.35 -9.14 17.03
C SER A 31 -1.44 -9.96 16.36
N ILE A 32 -1.05 -10.81 15.41
CA ILE A 32 -1.97 -11.73 14.77
C ILE A 32 -2.60 -12.64 15.83
N GLU A 33 -3.91 -12.77 15.83
CA GLU A 33 -4.61 -13.77 16.65
C GLU A 33 -4.61 -15.10 15.91
N ARG A 34 -3.81 -16.06 16.41
CA ARG A 34 -3.82 -17.41 15.88
C ARG A 34 -5.14 -18.09 16.21
N ALA A 35 -5.70 -18.79 15.22
CA ALA A 35 -6.93 -19.55 15.34
C ALA A 35 -6.72 -20.99 14.85
N THR A 36 -7.69 -21.84 15.07
CA THR A 36 -7.72 -23.20 14.52
C THR A 36 -8.74 -23.24 13.39
N GLY A 37 -8.27 -23.45 12.17
CA GLY A 37 -9.13 -23.61 11.00
C GLY A 37 -9.70 -25.01 10.85
N PRO A 38 -10.65 -25.22 9.91
CA PRO A 38 -11.28 -26.53 9.71
C PRO A 38 -10.29 -27.66 9.42
N ILE A 39 -9.22 -27.38 8.64
CA ILE A 39 -8.19 -28.37 8.27
C ILE A 39 -7.34 -28.74 9.49
N GLU A 40 -6.91 -27.73 10.26
CA GLU A 40 -6.11 -27.92 11.47
C GLU A 40 -6.92 -28.67 12.53
N ALA A 41 -8.22 -28.36 12.68
CA ALA A 41 -9.13 -29.07 13.59
C ALA A 41 -9.31 -30.55 13.18
N ALA A 42 -9.53 -30.81 11.90
CA ALA A 42 -9.67 -32.16 11.38
C ALA A 42 -8.40 -32.99 11.58
N PHE A 43 -7.23 -32.38 11.40
CA PHE A 43 -5.94 -33.03 11.67
C PHE A 43 -5.77 -33.37 13.15
N ALA A 44 -6.01 -32.38 14.03
CA ALA A 44 -5.85 -32.57 15.49
C ALA A 44 -6.80 -33.64 16.07
N LEU A 45 -8.02 -33.76 15.53
CA LEU A 45 -8.99 -34.74 15.90
C LEU A 45 -8.86 -36.10 15.21
N GLN A 46 -7.85 -36.27 14.34
CA GLN A 46 -7.66 -37.44 13.48
C GLN A 46 -8.95 -37.81 12.73
N SER A 47 -9.64 -36.77 12.23
CA SER A 47 -10.91 -36.94 11.52
C SER A 47 -10.72 -37.68 10.19
N GLN A 48 -11.70 -38.52 9.85
CA GLN A 48 -11.75 -39.21 8.54
C GLN A 48 -11.89 -38.20 7.37
N ASP A 49 -12.35 -36.98 7.65
CA ASP A 49 -12.47 -35.90 6.65
C ASP A 49 -11.16 -35.16 6.37
N PHE A 50 -10.11 -35.41 7.14
CA PHE A 50 -8.86 -34.63 7.05
C PHE A 50 -8.27 -34.61 5.62
N GLU A 51 -8.09 -35.77 5.02
CA GLU A 51 -7.51 -35.89 3.67
C GLU A 51 -8.34 -35.17 2.61
N ARG A 52 -9.66 -35.28 2.71
CA ARG A 52 -10.58 -34.59 1.81
C ARG A 52 -10.47 -33.06 1.98
N LEU A 53 -10.54 -32.57 3.23
CA LEU A 53 -10.43 -31.13 3.53
C LEU A 53 -9.08 -30.55 3.13
N LEU A 54 -8.00 -31.31 3.31
CA LEU A 54 -6.67 -30.91 2.89
C LEU A 54 -6.59 -30.81 1.35
N ALA A 55 -7.07 -31.81 0.63
CA ALA A 55 -7.08 -31.82 -0.84
C ALA A 55 -7.93 -30.67 -1.41
N GLU A 56 -9.12 -30.44 -0.86
CA GLU A 56 -9.98 -29.30 -1.21
C GLU A 56 -9.27 -27.96 -0.91
N GLY A 57 -8.64 -27.85 0.26
CA GLY A 57 -7.86 -26.68 0.63
C GLY A 57 -6.70 -26.43 -0.32
N LEU A 58 -5.94 -27.47 -0.69
CA LEU A 58 -4.81 -27.35 -1.61
C LEU A 58 -5.25 -26.99 -3.05
N SER A 59 -6.46 -27.21 -3.44
CA SER A 59 -7.01 -26.81 -4.75
C SER A 59 -7.42 -25.33 -4.83
N ARG A 60 -7.46 -24.63 -3.71
CA ARG A 60 -7.89 -23.23 -3.61
C ARG A 60 -6.69 -22.28 -3.46
N PRO A 61 -6.79 -21.01 -3.90
CA PRO A 61 -5.74 -20.02 -3.63
C PRO A 61 -5.64 -19.69 -2.13
N ASN A 62 -4.48 -19.26 -1.70
CA ASN A 62 -4.25 -18.71 -0.35
C ASN A 62 -4.58 -17.22 -0.28
N PRO A 63 -5.06 -16.75 0.88
CA PRO A 63 -5.58 -17.55 1.99
C PRO A 63 -6.98 -18.11 1.69
N ILE A 64 -7.27 -19.28 2.26
CA ILE A 64 -8.63 -19.81 2.26
C ILE A 64 -9.42 -19.06 3.32
N VAL A 65 -10.51 -18.39 2.93
CA VAL A 65 -11.30 -17.57 3.83
C VAL A 65 -12.56 -18.33 4.27
N THR A 66 -12.74 -18.46 5.58
CA THR A 66 -13.93 -19.07 6.19
C THR A 66 -14.62 -18.05 7.11
N PRO A 67 -15.91 -17.73 6.91
CA PRO A 67 -16.62 -16.79 7.76
C PRO A 67 -16.63 -17.21 9.24
N CYS A 68 -16.43 -16.24 10.15
CA CYS A 68 -16.43 -16.45 11.60
C CYS A 68 -17.05 -15.23 12.31
N GLY A 69 -18.37 -15.14 12.32
CA GLY A 69 -19.07 -13.98 12.88
C GLY A 69 -18.77 -12.67 12.14
N ARG A 70 -18.28 -11.66 12.89
CA ARG A 70 -17.83 -10.37 12.31
C ARG A 70 -16.46 -10.45 11.65
N ASP A 71 -15.72 -11.50 11.97
CA ASP A 71 -14.38 -11.77 11.45
C ASP A 71 -14.43 -12.89 10.39
N ALA A 72 -13.26 -13.27 9.90
CA ALA A 72 -13.06 -14.47 9.12
C ALA A 72 -11.79 -15.19 9.59
N LEU A 73 -11.74 -16.48 9.37
CA LEU A 73 -10.55 -17.29 9.50
C LEU A 73 -9.84 -17.28 8.13
N TYR A 74 -8.58 -16.92 8.14
CA TYR A 74 -7.70 -16.94 6.98
C TYR A 74 -6.69 -18.05 7.15
N THR A 75 -6.82 -19.10 6.34
CA THR A 75 -5.96 -20.27 6.40
C THR A 75 -5.00 -20.27 5.22
N TRP A 76 -3.71 -20.29 5.49
CA TRP A 76 -2.64 -20.53 4.51
C TRP A 76 -2.21 -21.99 4.60
N LEU A 77 -2.05 -22.61 3.45
CA LEU A 77 -1.44 -23.94 3.31
C LEU A 77 -0.17 -23.80 2.47
N VAL A 78 0.93 -24.38 2.91
CA VAL A 78 2.23 -24.30 2.24
C VAL A 78 2.82 -25.68 2.09
N GLU A 79 3.09 -26.10 0.86
CA GLU A 79 3.80 -27.33 0.58
C GLU A 79 5.31 -27.06 0.66
N ALA A 80 5.94 -27.51 1.72
CA ALA A 80 7.37 -27.33 2.01
C ALA A 80 7.90 -28.57 2.76
N PRO A 81 8.00 -29.74 2.09
CA PRO A 81 8.32 -31.01 2.74
C PRO A 81 9.72 -31.01 3.38
N SER A 82 10.68 -30.26 2.85
CA SER A 82 12.05 -30.16 3.37
C SER A 82 12.26 -29.03 4.39
N ALA A 83 11.23 -28.21 4.67
CA ALA A 83 11.35 -27.16 5.68
C ALA A 83 11.27 -27.74 7.09
N GLY A 84 12.11 -27.23 8.00
CA GLY A 84 12.02 -27.45 9.44
C GLY A 84 11.13 -26.40 10.12
N SER A 85 11.00 -25.21 9.51
CA SER A 85 10.13 -24.14 9.99
C SER A 85 9.59 -23.27 8.85
N VAL A 86 8.39 -22.72 9.02
CA VAL A 86 7.71 -21.86 8.05
C VAL A 86 7.07 -20.69 8.79
N LEU A 87 7.19 -19.46 8.26
CA LEU A 87 6.65 -18.23 8.85
C LEU A 87 5.85 -17.46 7.80
N LEU A 88 4.68 -16.96 8.20
CA LEU A 88 3.95 -15.95 7.46
C LEU A 88 4.46 -14.56 7.85
N TRP A 89 5.12 -13.88 6.92
CA TRP A 89 5.48 -12.49 7.13
C TRP A 89 4.37 -11.58 6.60
N LEU A 90 3.62 -11.02 7.51
CA LEU A 90 2.67 -9.93 7.26
C LEU A 90 3.33 -8.62 7.67
N ALA A 91 3.33 -7.63 6.76
CA ALA A 91 3.91 -6.33 7.07
C ALA A 91 3.25 -5.75 8.34
N ASP A 92 4.08 -5.37 9.30
CA ASP A 92 3.74 -4.74 10.57
C ASP A 92 2.80 -5.51 11.52
N LEU A 93 2.34 -6.70 11.18
CA LEU A 93 1.49 -7.54 12.01
C LEU A 93 2.23 -8.69 12.70
N VAL A 94 3.51 -8.89 12.39
CA VAL A 94 4.36 -9.90 13.04
C VAL A 94 5.10 -9.25 14.20
N GLU A 95 4.71 -9.59 15.42
CA GLU A 95 5.35 -9.12 16.63
C GLU A 95 6.51 -10.04 17.01
N PRO A 96 7.78 -9.54 17.15
CA PRO A 96 8.92 -10.36 17.52
C PRO A 96 8.77 -11.10 18.85
N GLY A 97 8.03 -10.55 19.79
CA GLY A 97 7.76 -11.15 21.10
C GLY A 97 6.68 -12.25 21.06
N ARG A 98 5.98 -12.41 19.94
CA ARG A 98 4.92 -13.37 19.71
C ARG A 98 5.00 -13.98 18.32
N ILE A 99 6.20 -14.25 17.85
CA ILE A 99 6.47 -14.73 16.49
C ILE A 99 5.77 -16.07 16.21
N GLU A 100 5.54 -16.86 17.24
CA GLU A 100 4.82 -18.13 17.18
C GLU A 100 3.39 -17.99 16.62
N ASN A 101 2.77 -16.81 16.74
CA ASN A 101 1.47 -16.55 16.16
C ASN A 101 1.47 -16.53 14.63
N ALA A 102 2.62 -16.26 14.03
CA ALA A 102 2.82 -16.22 12.58
C ALA A 102 3.51 -17.48 12.03
N GLU A 103 3.95 -18.39 12.88
CA GLU A 103 4.57 -19.64 12.46
C GLU A 103 3.54 -20.70 12.09
N PHE A 104 3.79 -21.33 10.96
CA PHE A 104 2.99 -22.48 10.51
C PHE A 104 3.26 -23.69 11.38
N PHE A 105 2.28 -24.57 11.41
CA PHE A 105 2.40 -25.86 12.02
C PHE A 105 2.34 -26.96 10.94
N ARG A 106 3.15 -28.01 11.10
CA ARG A 106 3.26 -29.11 10.13
C ARG A 106 2.11 -30.09 10.28
N LEU A 107 1.47 -30.44 9.16
CA LEU A 107 0.38 -31.42 9.13
C LEU A 107 0.94 -32.85 9.01
N GLY A 108 1.60 -33.34 10.04
CA GLY A 108 2.19 -34.68 10.08
C GLY A 108 3.23 -34.90 8.98
N GLU A 109 3.13 -36.05 8.30
CA GLU A 109 4.06 -36.45 7.22
C GLU A 109 3.59 -36.02 5.83
N THR A 110 2.56 -35.19 5.72
CA THR A 110 2.03 -34.73 4.41
C THR A 110 2.97 -33.80 3.64
N GLY A 111 3.98 -33.25 4.31
CA GLY A 111 4.85 -32.22 3.74
C GLY A 111 4.18 -30.85 3.63
N THR A 112 2.96 -30.71 4.15
CA THR A 112 2.16 -29.48 4.14
C THR A 112 2.18 -28.83 5.51
N TRP A 113 2.23 -27.51 5.50
CA TRP A 113 2.19 -26.64 6.66
C TRP A 113 0.91 -25.80 6.62
N ALA A 114 0.29 -25.57 7.77
CA ALA A 114 -0.92 -24.79 7.91
C ALA A 114 -0.75 -23.67 8.94
N LEU A 115 -1.37 -22.54 8.65
CA LEU A 115 -1.53 -21.43 9.59
C LEU A 115 -2.91 -20.83 9.38
N THR A 116 -3.73 -20.78 10.44
CA THR A 116 -4.98 -20.04 10.44
C THR A 116 -4.89 -18.88 11.41
N VAL A 117 -5.27 -17.69 10.93
CA VAL A 117 -5.40 -16.48 11.74
C VAL A 117 -6.80 -15.93 11.64
N LYS A 118 -7.25 -15.27 12.71
CA LYS A 118 -8.54 -14.60 12.76
C LYS A 118 -8.33 -13.10 12.54
N LEU A 119 -8.97 -12.55 11.50
CA LEU A 119 -8.88 -11.14 11.12
C LEU A 119 -10.27 -10.63 10.69
N PRO A 120 -10.50 -9.31 10.73
CA PRO A 120 -11.74 -8.74 10.21
C PRO A 120 -11.99 -9.08 8.74
N ARG A 121 -13.27 -9.13 8.36
CA ARG A 121 -13.68 -9.44 6.98
C ARG A 121 -13.30 -8.34 5.98
N SER A 122 -13.10 -7.12 6.46
CA SER A 122 -12.63 -5.97 5.64
C SER A 122 -11.11 -5.83 5.55
N TRP A 123 -10.36 -6.79 6.13
CA TRP A 123 -8.90 -6.76 6.19
C TRP A 123 -8.23 -6.90 4.82
N ARG A 124 -7.09 -6.22 4.67
CA ARG A 124 -6.18 -6.34 3.51
C ARG A 124 -4.74 -6.22 3.97
N ALA A 125 -3.83 -6.99 3.36
CA ALA A 125 -2.39 -6.82 3.52
C ALA A 125 -1.59 -7.47 2.39
N SER A 126 -0.31 -7.09 2.32
CA SER A 126 0.71 -7.79 1.57
C SER A 126 1.46 -8.77 2.49
N TYR A 127 1.91 -9.90 1.92
CA TYR A 127 2.59 -10.94 2.70
C TYR A 127 3.64 -11.71 1.90
N ARG A 128 4.53 -12.37 2.63
CA ARG A 128 5.48 -13.34 2.09
C ARG A 128 5.52 -14.58 2.97
N ILE A 129 6.01 -15.69 2.43
CA ILE A 129 6.21 -16.93 3.17
C ILE A 129 7.70 -17.21 3.27
N ALA A 130 8.20 -17.19 4.52
CA ALA A 130 9.58 -17.54 4.83
C ALA A 130 9.67 -19.02 5.19
N THR A 131 10.74 -19.70 4.71
CA THR A 131 11.01 -21.10 5.00
C THR A 131 12.45 -21.26 5.46
N SER A 132 12.70 -22.17 6.41
CA SER A 132 14.04 -22.51 6.87
C SER A 132 14.13 -24.04 7.05
N ALA A 133 15.32 -24.59 6.80
CA ALA A 133 15.59 -26.00 7.10
C ALA A 133 15.78 -26.27 8.59
N ALA A 134 16.05 -25.22 9.39
CA ALA A 134 16.18 -25.31 10.84
C ALA A 134 14.81 -25.54 11.51
N ASP A 135 14.82 -26.24 12.64
CA ASP A 135 13.64 -26.40 13.48
C ASP A 135 13.10 -25.04 13.95
N PRO A 136 11.81 -24.94 14.35
CA PRO A 136 11.20 -23.67 14.73
C PRO A 136 12.01 -22.89 15.78
N MET A 137 12.59 -23.56 16.78
CA MET A 137 13.36 -22.90 17.85
C MET A 137 14.68 -22.31 17.37
N ASP A 138 15.26 -22.86 16.31
CA ASP A 138 16.56 -22.48 15.73
C ASP A 138 16.38 -21.68 14.42
N SER A 139 15.14 -21.28 14.08
CA SER A 139 14.85 -20.53 12.88
C SER A 139 15.55 -19.16 12.87
N PRO A 140 15.94 -18.62 11.68
CA PRO A 140 16.62 -17.34 11.57
C PRO A 140 15.83 -16.18 12.23
N TRP A 141 14.52 -16.19 12.11
CA TRP A 141 13.64 -15.17 12.70
C TRP A 141 13.52 -15.26 14.22
N ARG A 142 13.66 -16.46 14.82
CA ARG A 142 13.73 -16.60 16.28
C ARG A 142 15.10 -16.28 16.87
N ALA A 143 16.16 -16.51 16.10
CA ALA A 143 17.52 -16.13 16.50
C ALA A 143 17.72 -14.61 16.53
N ALA A 144 17.01 -13.88 15.68
CA ALA A 144 17.04 -12.42 15.60
C ALA A 144 16.39 -11.77 16.84
N ARG A 145 16.82 -10.54 17.17
CA ARG A 145 16.25 -9.78 18.29
C ARG A 145 15.79 -8.40 17.82
N GLY A 146 14.55 -8.08 18.19
CA GLY A 146 13.91 -6.83 17.77
C GLY A 146 13.35 -6.87 16.36
N TYR A 147 12.48 -5.92 16.05
CA TYR A 147 11.69 -5.92 14.82
C TYR A 147 12.54 -5.88 13.54
N GLY A 148 13.50 -4.97 13.44
CA GLY A 148 14.32 -4.81 12.25
C GLY A 148 15.09 -6.08 11.86
N PRO A 149 15.88 -6.68 12.75
CA PRO A 149 16.56 -7.95 12.47
C PRO A 149 15.62 -9.13 12.17
N VAL A 150 14.48 -9.24 12.88
CA VAL A 150 13.46 -10.27 12.59
C VAL A 150 12.88 -10.08 11.19
N ARG A 151 12.56 -8.84 10.81
CA ARG A 151 12.09 -8.50 9.46
C ARG A 151 13.10 -8.90 8.39
N VAL A 152 14.37 -8.54 8.59
CA VAL A 152 15.45 -8.90 7.64
C VAL A 152 15.55 -10.42 7.50
N ALA A 153 15.66 -11.16 8.59
CA ALA A 153 15.77 -12.61 8.59
C ALA A 153 14.56 -13.29 7.91
N ALA A 154 13.35 -12.79 8.18
CA ALA A 154 12.13 -13.30 7.54
C ALA A 154 12.11 -13.02 6.04
N LEU A 155 12.44 -11.78 5.61
CA LEU A 155 12.40 -11.40 4.19
C LEU A 155 13.49 -12.09 3.36
N GLU A 156 14.71 -12.23 3.89
CA GLU A 156 15.82 -12.94 3.22
C GLU A 156 15.48 -14.42 2.98
N SER A 157 14.72 -15.03 3.91
CA SER A 157 14.31 -16.43 3.82
C SER A 157 12.97 -16.62 3.09
N SER A 158 12.38 -15.57 2.52
CA SER A 158 11.01 -15.61 2.03
C SER A 158 10.90 -15.63 0.51
N SER A 159 9.76 -16.12 0.05
CA SER A 159 9.33 -16.08 -1.34
C SER A 159 7.87 -15.62 -1.46
N LEU A 160 7.45 -15.34 -2.69
CA LEU A 160 6.03 -15.22 -2.99
C LEU A 160 5.32 -16.53 -2.70
N ASP A 161 4.08 -16.41 -2.25
CA ASP A 161 3.20 -17.55 -2.15
C ASP A 161 2.74 -17.97 -3.55
N ARG A 162 3.14 -19.16 -3.99
CA ARG A 162 2.77 -19.73 -5.31
C ARG A 162 1.28 -19.96 -5.46
N ARG A 163 0.55 -19.97 -4.35
CA ARG A 163 -0.90 -20.18 -4.32
C ARG A 163 -1.68 -18.88 -4.12
N SER A 164 -1.00 -17.74 -4.01
CA SER A 164 -1.66 -16.44 -4.05
C SER A 164 -2.19 -16.18 -5.46
N SER A 165 -3.41 -15.67 -5.56
CA SER A 165 -3.99 -15.23 -6.84
C SER A 165 -3.38 -13.91 -7.32
N GLU A 166 -2.68 -13.18 -6.46
CA GLU A 166 -2.22 -11.83 -6.72
C GLU A 166 -0.89 -11.52 -6.07
N ALA A 167 -0.13 -10.66 -6.76
CA ALA A 167 1.10 -10.09 -6.24
C ALA A 167 1.17 -8.58 -6.52
N MET A 168 1.93 -7.88 -5.71
CA MET A 168 2.22 -6.46 -5.84
C MET A 168 3.71 -6.25 -5.60
N ARG A 169 4.30 -5.30 -6.33
CA ARG A 169 5.65 -4.83 -6.09
C ARG A 169 5.61 -3.52 -5.29
N SER A 170 6.57 -3.35 -4.40
CA SER A 170 6.81 -2.13 -3.64
C SER A 170 8.31 -1.90 -3.46
N THR A 171 8.71 -0.83 -2.77
CA THR A 171 10.12 -0.57 -2.43
C THR A 171 10.82 -1.73 -1.71
N ALA A 172 10.07 -2.55 -0.98
CA ALA A 172 10.60 -3.70 -0.24
C ALA A 172 10.62 -5.01 -1.06
N GLY A 173 10.29 -4.97 -2.36
CA GLY A 173 10.23 -6.11 -3.25
C GLY A 173 8.82 -6.52 -3.65
N GLU A 174 8.67 -7.75 -4.15
CA GLU A 174 7.37 -8.31 -4.50
C GLU A 174 6.73 -9.03 -3.31
N PHE A 175 5.43 -8.85 -3.15
CA PHE A 175 4.62 -9.47 -2.09
C PHE A 175 3.37 -10.09 -2.69
N SER A 176 2.93 -11.19 -2.13
CA SER A 176 1.59 -11.73 -2.35
C SER A 176 0.55 -10.86 -1.66
N LEU A 177 -0.66 -10.82 -2.18
CA LEU A 177 -1.75 -10.04 -1.60
C LEU A 177 -2.81 -10.95 -0.97
N ALA A 178 -3.35 -10.48 0.13
CA ALA A 178 -4.53 -11.07 0.75
C ALA A 178 -5.54 -9.97 1.08
N ALA A 179 -6.81 -10.25 0.80
CA ALA A 179 -7.92 -9.36 1.13
C ALA A 179 -9.11 -10.19 1.63
N GLY A 180 -9.81 -9.65 2.59
CA GLY A 180 -11.05 -10.22 3.07
C GLY A 180 -12.22 -9.95 2.10
N PRO A 181 -13.33 -10.67 2.25
CA PRO A 181 -14.47 -10.56 1.36
C PRO A 181 -15.19 -9.19 1.41
N GLU A 182 -14.94 -8.42 2.46
CA GLU A 182 -15.48 -7.06 2.66
C GLU A 182 -14.39 -5.99 2.60
N ALA A 183 -13.19 -6.33 2.13
CA ALA A 183 -12.14 -5.33 1.90
C ALA A 183 -12.62 -4.28 0.89
N PRO A 184 -12.33 -2.99 1.11
CA PRO A 184 -12.72 -1.95 0.16
C PRO A 184 -12.34 -2.31 -1.26
N PRO A 185 -13.21 -2.06 -2.27
CA PRO A 185 -12.94 -2.42 -3.65
C PRO A 185 -11.73 -1.66 -4.19
N GLU A 186 -11.01 -2.29 -5.09
CA GLU A 186 -9.93 -1.64 -5.85
C GLU A 186 -10.53 -1.02 -7.11
N LEU A 187 -10.73 0.30 -7.10
CA LEU A 187 -11.51 1.02 -8.12
C LEU A 187 -10.95 0.94 -9.54
N TRP A 188 -9.71 0.50 -9.72
CA TRP A 188 -9.14 0.20 -11.05
C TRP A 188 -9.51 -1.18 -11.58
N ARG A 189 -10.17 -2.03 -10.79
CA ARG A 189 -10.65 -3.35 -11.21
C ARG A 189 -12.11 -3.22 -11.64
N CYS A 190 -12.30 -2.67 -12.79
CA CYS A 190 -13.64 -2.55 -13.32
C CYS A 190 -13.98 -3.81 -14.08
N ASP A 191 -14.78 -4.67 -13.45
CA ASP A 191 -15.73 -5.56 -14.14
C ASP A 191 -16.44 -6.52 -13.17
N VAL A 192 -17.09 -5.99 -12.15
CA VAL A 192 -18.02 -6.82 -11.35
C VAL A 192 -19.43 -6.85 -11.97
N GLY A 193 -19.64 -6.18 -13.11
CA GLY A 193 -20.97 -6.06 -13.72
C GLY A 193 -21.12 -6.55 -15.17
N ARG A 194 -20.05 -7.02 -15.86
CA ARG A 194 -20.11 -7.45 -17.26
C ARG A 194 -19.75 -8.91 -17.54
N GLU A 195 -19.47 -9.72 -16.52
CA GLU A 195 -19.23 -11.16 -16.74
C GLU A 195 -20.48 -12.00 -17.05
N ALA A 196 -21.66 -11.40 -17.10
CA ALA A 196 -22.88 -12.13 -17.44
C ALA A 196 -23.08 -12.38 -18.96
N ASP A 197 -22.28 -11.77 -19.84
CA ASP A 197 -22.53 -11.85 -21.28
C ASP A 197 -21.40 -12.47 -22.12
N CYS A 198 -20.28 -12.87 -21.50
CA CYS A 198 -19.18 -13.53 -22.23
C CYS A 198 -19.14 -15.06 -22.11
N SER A 199 -20.07 -15.70 -21.41
CA SER A 199 -20.07 -17.15 -21.22
C SER A 199 -20.70 -17.96 -22.34
N ASP A 200 -21.28 -17.35 -23.39
CA ASP A 200 -22.00 -18.06 -24.45
C ASP A 200 -21.32 -18.08 -25.84
N ALA A 201 -20.12 -17.48 -25.95
CA ALA A 201 -19.37 -17.47 -27.23
C ALA A 201 -18.21 -18.49 -27.30
N GLY A 202 -17.96 -19.28 -26.28
CA GLY A 202 -16.77 -20.15 -26.13
C GLY A 202 -17.00 -21.66 -26.22
N ARG A 203 -18.20 -22.15 -26.53
CA ARG A 203 -18.46 -23.59 -26.68
C ARG A 203 -18.73 -24.03 -28.08
N ARG A 204 -17.82 -23.85 -29.00
CA ARG A 204 -17.69 -24.66 -30.24
C ARG A 204 -16.28 -24.47 -30.80
N ALA A 205 -15.40 -25.39 -30.55
CA ALA A 205 -14.40 -26.00 -31.43
C ALA A 205 -13.20 -26.47 -30.60
N GLY A 206 -13.07 -27.76 -30.46
CA GLY A 206 -11.82 -28.39 -30.00
C GLY A 206 -10.78 -28.35 -31.13
N GLY A 207 -9.50 -28.38 -30.76
CA GLY A 207 -8.41 -28.53 -31.72
C GLY A 207 -7.13 -27.84 -31.23
N GLU A 208 -6.17 -28.68 -30.98
CA GLU A 208 -4.76 -28.55 -30.64
C GLU A 208 -3.98 -27.31 -31.14
N ALA A 209 -2.93 -27.08 -30.36
CA ALA A 209 -1.62 -26.56 -30.76
C ALA A 209 -1.23 -25.18 -30.22
N ALA A 210 -0.14 -25.23 -29.46
CA ALA A 210 0.70 -24.12 -29.04
C ALA A 210 1.13 -23.24 -30.22
N GLY A 211 1.06 -21.93 -30.01
CA GLY A 211 1.60 -20.96 -30.94
C GLY A 211 1.51 -19.57 -30.35
N GLN A 212 2.66 -19.01 -30.02
CA GLN A 212 2.82 -17.58 -29.76
C GLN A 212 2.22 -16.79 -30.93
N ALA A 213 1.12 -16.12 -30.72
CA ALA A 213 0.57 -15.21 -31.70
C ALA A 213 0.91 -13.77 -31.30
N GLU A 214 2.01 -13.26 -31.86
CA GLU A 214 2.21 -11.84 -32.07
C GLU A 214 1.02 -11.29 -32.88
N CYS A 215 0.17 -10.50 -32.25
CA CYS A 215 -0.90 -9.82 -32.96
C CYS A 215 -0.35 -8.55 -33.61
N THR A 216 0.32 -8.69 -34.75
CA THR A 216 0.57 -7.60 -35.69
C THR A 216 -0.70 -7.38 -36.50
N ARG A 217 -1.52 -6.41 -36.13
CA ARG A 217 -2.50 -5.78 -37.03
C ARG A 217 -1.99 -4.41 -37.41
N SER A 218 -1.60 -4.29 -38.65
CA SER A 218 -1.27 -3.06 -39.35
C SER A 218 -2.51 -2.17 -39.52
N GLY A 219 -2.33 -0.85 -39.29
CA GLY A 219 -3.20 0.20 -39.76
C GLY A 219 -4.40 0.46 -38.87
N ASP A 220 -4.18 1.14 -37.75
CA ASP A 220 -5.24 1.90 -37.09
C ASP A 220 -4.61 3.02 -36.26
N SER A 221 -5.17 4.22 -36.45
CA SER A 221 -4.99 5.34 -35.53
C SER A 221 -5.45 4.89 -34.14
N HIS A 222 -4.51 4.43 -33.31
CA HIS A 222 -4.84 4.16 -31.91
C HIS A 222 -5.33 5.47 -31.29
N PRO A 223 -6.45 5.46 -30.55
CA PRO A 223 -6.88 6.64 -29.81
C PRO A 223 -5.72 7.11 -28.92
N PRO A 224 -5.57 8.41 -28.75
CA PRO A 224 -4.49 8.95 -27.92
C PRO A 224 -4.52 8.28 -26.56
N ARG A 225 -3.40 7.65 -26.17
CA ARG A 225 -3.24 7.04 -24.85
C ARG A 225 -2.83 8.12 -23.88
N SER A 226 -3.16 7.95 -22.59
CA SER A 226 -2.49 8.72 -21.54
C SER A 226 -0.97 8.64 -21.73
N ARG A 227 -0.27 9.66 -21.29
CA ARG A 227 1.19 9.68 -21.35
C ARG A 227 1.79 9.91 -19.96
N VAL A 228 2.98 9.40 -19.77
CA VAL A 228 3.80 9.66 -18.59
C VAL A 228 5.06 10.35 -19.09
N GLU A 229 5.30 11.55 -18.60
CA GLU A 229 6.48 12.34 -18.93
C GLU A 229 7.38 12.42 -17.71
N GLU A 230 8.68 12.29 -17.90
CA GLU A 230 9.68 12.53 -16.87
C GLU A 230 10.19 13.96 -17.00
N ILE A 231 10.23 14.68 -15.88
CA ILE A 231 10.81 16.02 -15.77
C ILE A 231 11.84 16.05 -14.65
N SER A 232 12.85 16.89 -14.79
CA SER A 232 13.91 17.08 -13.79
C SER A 232 14.52 18.47 -13.94
N ASP A 233 14.96 19.02 -12.81
CA ASP A 233 15.80 20.22 -12.77
C ASP A 233 17.30 19.90 -12.57
N GLY A 234 17.63 18.61 -12.55
CA GLY A 234 18.98 18.10 -12.31
C GLY A 234 19.22 17.64 -10.87
N ALA A 235 18.51 18.19 -9.90
CA ALA A 235 18.55 17.77 -8.49
C ALA A 235 17.35 16.87 -8.15
N GLU A 236 16.17 17.28 -8.56
CA GLU A 236 14.91 16.60 -8.35
C GLU A 236 14.38 15.99 -9.64
N ARG A 237 13.52 14.97 -9.52
CA ARG A 237 12.90 14.27 -10.64
C ARG A 237 11.44 13.94 -10.30
N ALA A 238 10.57 14.10 -11.30
CA ALA A 238 9.17 13.72 -11.18
C ALA A 238 8.66 13.08 -12.48
N TRP A 239 7.60 12.28 -12.36
CA TRP A 239 6.84 11.74 -13.49
C TRP A 239 5.45 12.35 -13.48
N ILE A 240 5.02 12.82 -14.64
CA ILE A 240 3.72 13.44 -14.80
C ILE A 240 2.83 12.52 -15.63
N TYR A 241 1.75 12.05 -15.01
CA TYR A 241 0.67 11.38 -15.72
C TYR A 241 -0.25 12.45 -16.30
N VAL A 242 -0.42 12.42 -17.61
CA VAL A 242 -1.33 13.28 -18.36
C VAL A 242 -2.47 12.41 -18.89
N PRO A 243 -3.73 12.67 -18.51
CA PRO A 243 -4.86 11.89 -18.97
C PRO A 243 -5.04 12.02 -20.50
N LYS A 244 -5.83 11.13 -21.12
CA LYS A 244 -6.11 11.17 -22.56
C LYS A 244 -6.79 12.48 -22.95
N ALA A 245 -6.47 12.97 -24.14
CA ALA A 245 -7.07 14.19 -24.68
C ALA A 245 -8.54 14.02 -25.15
N ASP A 246 -9.04 12.80 -25.29
CA ASP A 246 -10.40 12.48 -25.70
C ASP A 246 -11.41 12.43 -24.53
N VAL A 247 -10.97 12.81 -23.36
CA VAL A 247 -11.86 12.92 -22.18
C VAL A 247 -12.73 14.15 -22.32
N PRO A 248 -14.02 14.08 -22.01
CA PRO A 248 -14.90 15.25 -22.00
C PRO A 248 -14.28 16.40 -21.16
N ASP A 249 -14.41 17.62 -21.66
CA ASP A 249 -13.91 18.85 -21.03
C ASP A 249 -12.36 18.96 -20.88
N PHE A 250 -11.57 18.21 -21.66
CA PHE A 250 -10.09 18.27 -21.62
C PHE A 250 -9.54 19.68 -21.88
N ASP A 251 -10.29 20.54 -22.56
CA ASP A 251 -9.92 21.95 -22.78
C ASP A 251 -9.99 22.81 -21.53
N ARG A 252 -10.63 22.32 -20.46
CA ARG A 252 -10.61 22.99 -19.15
C ARG A 252 -9.41 22.56 -18.32
N PRO A 253 -8.86 23.46 -17.49
CA PRO A 253 -7.83 23.08 -16.55
C PRO A 253 -8.31 21.93 -15.64
N THR A 254 -7.53 20.85 -15.59
CA THR A 254 -7.86 19.68 -14.76
C THR A 254 -7.31 19.84 -13.35
N PRO A 255 -7.89 19.17 -12.35
CA PRO A 255 -7.29 19.10 -11.02
C PRO A 255 -5.85 18.57 -11.09
N LEU A 256 -5.00 19.06 -10.19
CA LEU A 256 -3.62 18.63 -10.05
C LEU A 256 -3.45 17.84 -8.74
N PHE A 257 -2.92 16.64 -8.87
CA PHE A 257 -2.65 15.75 -7.74
C PHE A 257 -1.15 15.50 -7.63
N LEU A 258 -0.53 15.99 -6.56
CA LEU A 258 0.89 15.81 -6.26
C LEU A 258 1.07 14.59 -5.36
N LEU A 259 2.04 13.74 -5.65
CA LEU A 259 2.23 12.47 -4.94
C LEU A 259 3.72 12.23 -4.63
N PHE A 260 4.05 12.06 -3.37
CA PHE A 260 5.39 11.69 -2.95
C PHE A 260 5.69 10.21 -3.23
N ASP A 261 6.96 9.82 -3.15
CA ASP A 261 7.45 8.47 -3.46
C ASP A 261 7.19 8.04 -4.92
N GLY A 262 7.30 8.98 -5.85
CA GLY A 262 6.95 8.81 -7.26
C GLY A 262 7.59 7.61 -7.94
N GLY A 263 8.84 7.30 -7.61
CA GLY A 263 9.52 6.13 -8.14
C GLY A 263 8.80 4.82 -7.85
N THR A 264 8.29 4.65 -6.64
CA THR A 264 7.49 3.48 -6.25
C THR A 264 6.16 3.42 -7.00
N TRP A 265 5.48 4.56 -7.09
CA TRP A 265 4.19 4.65 -7.78
C TRP A 265 4.30 4.32 -9.26
N VAL A 266 5.34 4.82 -9.93
CA VAL A 266 5.51 4.63 -11.38
C VAL A 266 6.05 3.24 -11.70
N ARG A 267 7.16 2.86 -11.05
CA ARG A 267 7.91 1.64 -11.43
C ARG A 267 7.34 0.37 -10.81
N ASP A 268 7.01 0.42 -9.53
CA ASP A 268 6.63 -0.77 -8.77
C ASP A 268 5.12 -1.00 -8.81
N ILE A 269 4.33 0.00 -8.44
CA ILE A 269 2.85 -0.10 -8.38
C ILE A 269 2.22 0.07 -9.76
N ARG A 270 2.93 0.75 -10.70
CA ARG A 270 2.45 1.06 -12.05
C ARG A 270 1.16 1.88 -12.03
N LEU A 271 1.10 2.87 -11.13
CA LEU A 271 -0.05 3.75 -10.93
C LEU A 271 -0.64 4.31 -12.24
N PRO A 272 0.15 4.72 -13.26
CA PRO A 272 -0.43 5.22 -14.51
C PRO A 272 -1.43 4.27 -15.18
N ARG A 273 -1.17 2.96 -15.14
CA ARG A 273 -2.11 1.96 -15.70
C ARG A 273 -3.38 1.82 -14.87
N LEU A 274 -3.26 1.95 -13.55
CA LEU A 274 -4.39 1.88 -12.64
C LEU A 274 -5.28 3.13 -12.81
N LEU A 275 -4.68 4.32 -13.03
CA LEU A 275 -5.38 5.55 -13.35
C LEU A 275 -6.14 5.42 -14.67
N ASP A 276 -5.48 4.90 -15.72
CA ASP A 276 -6.16 4.64 -17.01
C ASP A 276 -7.40 3.77 -16.85
N ALA A 277 -7.30 2.70 -16.08
CA ALA A 277 -8.42 1.79 -15.86
C ALA A 277 -9.55 2.45 -15.05
N ALA A 278 -9.22 3.16 -13.99
CA ALA A 278 -10.20 3.83 -13.14
C ALA A 278 -10.89 5.02 -13.83
N ILE A 279 -10.17 5.78 -14.66
CA ILE A 279 -10.75 6.86 -15.49
C ILE A 279 -11.64 6.26 -16.58
N ALA A 280 -11.18 5.22 -17.27
CA ALA A 280 -11.94 4.58 -18.34
C ALA A 280 -13.27 3.98 -17.85
N SER A 281 -13.34 3.53 -16.61
CA SER A 281 -14.58 3.03 -15.99
C SER A 281 -15.47 4.13 -15.42
N GLY A 282 -14.98 5.37 -15.34
CA GLY A 282 -15.69 6.47 -14.68
C GLY A 282 -15.63 6.41 -13.15
N ALA A 283 -14.76 5.56 -12.57
CA ALA A 283 -14.58 5.48 -11.13
C ALA A 283 -13.88 6.72 -10.54
N ILE A 284 -13.04 7.39 -11.34
CA ILE A 284 -12.42 8.67 -11.02
C ILE A 284 -12.53 9.63 -12.21
N ALA A 285 -12.57 10.93 -11.92
CA ALA A 285 -12.51 11.96 -12.95
C ALA A 285 -11.10 12.05 -13.56
N PRO A 286 -10.94 12.57 -14.79
CA PRO A 286 -9.64 12.85 -15.37
C PRO A 286 -8.89 13.93 -14.58
N LEU A 287 -7.60 13.67 -14.27
CA LEU A 287 -6.75 14.57 -13.53
C LEU A 287 -5.28 14.40 -13.97
N HIS A 288 -4.46 15.42 -13.72
CA HIS A 288 -3.01 15.27 -13.81
C HIS A 288 -2.46 14.76 -12.48
N VAL A 289 -1.54 13.80 -12.54
CA VAL A 289 -0.85 13.30 -11.34
C VAL A 289 0.65 13.48 -11.50
N ALA A 290 1.24 14.29 -10.65
CA ALA A 290 2.67 14.50 -10.58
C ALA A 290 3.28 13.69 -9.43
N MET A 291 4.20 12.79 -9.75
CA MET A 291 4.78 11.82 -8.82
C MET A 291 6.27 12.17 -8.60
N LEU A 292 6.56 12.86 -7.47
CA LEU A 292 7.91 13.32 -7.14
C LEU A 292 8.74 12.15 -6.60
N ASP A 293 9.93 11.93 -7.18
CA ASP A 293 10.85 10.86 -6.75
C ASP A 293 11.43 11.17 -5.36
N ALA A 294 11.46 10.19 -4.50
CA ALA A 294 12.04 10.33 -3.17
C ALA A 294 13.58 10.14 -3.15
N GLY A 295 14.19 9.87 -4.29
CA GLY A 295 15.60 9.47 -4.36
C GLY A 295 15.84 8.05 -3.79
N GLY A 296 17.05 7.79 -3.34
CA GLY A 296 17.42 6.52 -2.68
C GLY A 296 16.88 6.39 -1.25
N GLU A 297 16.88 5.17 -0.72
CA GLU A 297 16.37 4.90 0.64
C GLU A 297 17.12 5.70 1.73
N GLY A 298 18.42 5.99 1.53
CA GLY A 298 19.24 6.81 2.42
C GLY A 298 18.81 8.28 2.47
N ASP A 299 18.39 8.81 1.33
CA ASP A 299 18.02 10.22 1.18
C ASP A 299 16.60 10.49 1.71
N ARG A 300 15.75 9.48 1.72
CA ARG A 300 14.35 9.58 2.15
C ARG A 300 14.17 10.18 3.55
N TRP A 301 15.07 9.90 4.48
CA TRP A 301 15.00 10.42 5.86
C TRP A 301 15.36 11.90 5.97
N GLU A 302 16.17 12.39 5.07
CA GLU A 302 16.62 13.79 5.07
C GLU A 302 15.78 14.66 4.15
N SER A 303 15.07 14.07 3.18
CA SER A 303 14.26 14.77 2.18
C SER A 303 12.76 14.69 2.44
N LEU A 304 12.26 13.54 2.92
CA LEU A 304 10.84 13.34 3.22
C LEU A 304 10.52 13.50 4.70
N GLY A 305 9.31 13.95 5.00
CA GLY A 305 8.80 14.09 6.35
C GLY A 305 9.50 15.19 7.15
N VAL A 306 10.13 16.13 6.49
CA VAL A 306 10.77 17.32 7.08
C VAL A 306 10.10 18.59 6.55
N PRO A 307 10.18 19.74 7.27
CA PRO A 307 9.55 21.00 6.84
C PRO A 307 10.32 21.74 5.72
N CYS A 308 11.14 21.03 4.97
CA CYS A 308 11.98 21.49 3.86
C CYS A 308 12.22 20.33 2.88
N GLY A 309 13.30 20.32 2.13
CA GLY A 309 13.64 19.23 1.22
C GLY A 309 12.59 19.08 0.13
N GLN A 310 11.92 17.93 0.03
CA GLN A 310 10.91 17.72 -1.01
C GLN A 310 9.67 18.62 -0.89
N VAL A 311 9.39 19.19 0.27
CA VAL A 311 8.36 20.23 0.40
C VAL A 311 8.76 21.46 -0.39
N ASP A 312 10.02 21.90 -0.27
CA ASP A 312 10.53 23.02 -1.03
C ASP A 312 10.60 22.69 -2.53
N ALA A 313 11.03 21.47 -2.90
CA ALA A 313 11.02 21.01 -4.28
C ALA A 313 9.61 21.06 -4.91
N VAL A 314 8.57 20.68 -4.18
CA VAL A 314 7.18 20.80 -4.63
C VAL A 314 6.80 22.26 -4.85
N LEU A 315 7.10 23.15 -3.91
CA LEU A 315 6.58 24.52 -3.90
C LEU A 315 7.40 25.46 -4.80
N ASP A 316 8.72 25.26 -4.91
CA ASP A 316 9.61 26.16 -5.62
C ASP A 316 9.92 25.73 -7.06
N TRP A 317 9.81 24.42 -7.33
CA TRP A 317 10.09 23.88 -8.65
C TRP A 317 8.88 23.18 -9.27
N LEU A 318 8.39 22.09 -8.66
CA LEU A 318 7.45 21.20 -9.34
C LEU A 318 6.13 21.90 -9.67
N LEU A 319 5.52 22.57 -8.70
CA LEU A 319 4.23 23.22 -8.87
C LEU A 319 4.27 24.37 -9.91
N PRO A 320 5.26 25.30 -9.90
CA PRO A 320 5.43 26.28 -10.97
C PRO A 320 5.66 25.66 -12.34
N GLU A 321 6.51 24.62 -12.45
CA GLU A 321 6.80 23.92 -13.69
C GLU A 321 5.55 23.28 -14.29
N LEU A 322 4.75 22.58 -13.46
CA LEU A 322 3.50 21.97 -13.89
C LEU A 322 2.49 23.00 -14.42
N ARG A 323 2.32 24.10 -13.70
CA ARG A 323 1.40 25.18 -14.10
C ARG A 323 1.84 25.90 -15.37
N SER A 324 3.13 25.90 -15.66
CA SER A 324 3.65 26.52 -16.89
C SER A 324 3.52 25.63 -18.13
N ARG A 325 3.52 24.29 -17.95
CA ARG A 325 3.63 23.32 -19.07
C ARG A 325 2.36 22.57 -19.39
N TYR A 326 1.46 22.44 -18.41
CA TYR A 326 0.28 21.58 -18.53
C TYR A 326 -1.01 22.38 -18.30
N ASN A 327 -2.11 21.90 -18.90
CA ASN A 327 -3.43 22.48 -18.69
C ASN A 327 -4.01 22.04 -17.35
N VAL A 328 -3.38 22.46 -16.26
CA VAL A 328 -3.78 22.18 -14.88
C VAL A 328 -4.33 23.43 -14.19
N ALA A 329 -5.14 23.24 -13.18
CA ALA A 329 -5.66 24.32 -12.36
C ALA A 329 -4.50 25.07 -11.63
N HIS A 330 -4.59 26.40 -11.61
CA HIS A 330 -3.60 27.26 -10.97
C HIS A 330 -3.99 27.64 -9.54
N ASP A 331 -5.22 27.39 -9.14
CA ASP A 331 -5.70 27.68 -7.78
C ASP A 331 -5.39 26.52 -6.82
N GLY A 332 -5.31 26.85 -5.54
CA GLY A 332 -5.06 25.86 -4.49
C GLY A 332 -6.25 24.96 -4.22
N ALA A 333 -7.47 25.40 -4.52
CA ALA A 333 -8.70 24.64 -4.29
C ALA A 333 -8.85 23.46 -5.28
N SER A 334 -8.10 23.47 -6.37
CA SER A 334 -8.03 22.35 -7.33
C SER A 334 -6.65 21.64 -7.28
N THR A 335 -5.86 21.89 -6.22
CA THR A 335 -4.52 21.30 -6.04
C THR A 335 -4.49 20.43 -4.80
N TRP A 336 -4.16 19.17 -5.01
CA TRP A 336 -4.10 18.11 -4.00
C TRP A 336 -2.66 17.66 -3.78
N VAL A 337 -2.32 17.24 -2.56
CA VAL A 337 -1.07 16.57 -2.27
C VAL A 337 -1.31 15.31 -1.45
N ALA A 338 -0.61 14.25 -1.79
CA ALA A 338 -0.70 13.00 -1.06
C ALA A 338 0.66 12.34 -0.83
N GLY A 339 0.71 11.44 0.14
CA GLY A 339 1.88 10.63 0.42
C GLY A 339 1.64 9.63 1.53
N GLN A 340 2.59 8.70 1.68
CA GLN A 340 2.52 7.59 2.62
C GLN A 340 3.68 7.67 3.61
N SER A 341 3.43 7.35 4.89
CA SER A 341 4.48 7.32 5.91
C SER A 341 5.21 8.68 6.04
N LEU A 342 6.50 8.74 5.71
CA LEU A 342 7.25 10.00 5.62
C LEU A 342 6.71 10.92 4.52
N GLY A 343 6.28 10.36 3.38
CA GLY A 343 5.60 11.13 2.32
C GLY A 343 4.26 11.71 2.78
N GLY A 344 3.52 11.00 3.64
CA GLY A 344 2.30 11.51 4.27
C GLY A 344 2.57 12.69 5.20
N LEU A 345 3.69 12.66 5.91
CA LEU A 345 4.16 13.78 6.72
C LEU A 345 4.59 14.96 5.85
N SER A 346 5.26 14.71 4.70
CA SER A 346 5.59 15.76 3.72
C SER A 346 4.33 16.39 3.12
N ALA A 347 3.29 15.61 2.84
CA ALA A 347 2.02 16.14 2.35
C ALA A 347 1.39 17.12 3.34
N LEU A 348 1.40 16.80 4.64
CA LEU A 348 0.93 17.70 5.68
C LEU A 348 1.81 18.98 5.79
N TRP A 349 3.14 18.83 5.70
CA TRP A 349 4.04 19.98 5.66
C TRP A 349 3.82 20.86 4.43
N THR A 350 3.56 20.25 3.26
CA THR A 350 3.28 20.99 2.02
C THR A 350 2.07 21.90 2.19
N ALA A 351 0.98 21.39 2.74
CA ALA A 351 -0.20 22.23 3.00
C ALA A 351 0.10 23.33 4.03
N ALA A 352 0.82 22.99 5.11
CA ALA A 352 1.17 23.95 6.17
C ALA A 352 2.04 25.13 5.67
N LEU A 353 2.85 24.89 4.61
CA LEU A 353 3.85 25.86 4.14
C LEU A 353 3.55 26.44 2.75
N SER A 354 2.49 25.99 2.07
CA SER A 354 2.16 26.38 0.70
C SER A 354 1.49 27.75 0.55
N GLU A 355 1.17 28.41 1.65
CA GLU A 355 0.42 29.69 1.64
C GLU A 355 -0.90 29.59 0.84
N GLY A 356 -1.53 28.40 0.85
CA GLY A 356 -2.79 28.14 0.16
C GLY A 356 -2.64 27.76 -1.33
N GLN A 357 -1.43 27.52 -1.83
CA GLN A 357 -1.23 27.01 -3.18
C GLN A 357 -1.63 25.52 -3.31
N VAL A 358 -1.63 24.79 -2.19
CA VAL A 358 -2.10 23.40 -2.05
C VAL A 358 -3.09 23.37 -0.89
N ARG A 359 -4.36 23.11 -1.17
CA ARG A 359 -5.41 23.21 -0.15
C ARG A 359 -6.05 21.89 0.22
N HIS A 360 -5.72 20.80 -0.47
CA HIS A 360 -6.24 19.47 -0.18
C HIS A 360 -5.11 18.48 0.10
N VAL A 361 -5.25 17.69 1.16
CA VAL A 361 -4.26 16.71 1.61
C VAL A 361 -4.87 15.34 1.78
N VAL A 362 -4.15 14.32 1.29
CA VAL A 362 -4.37 12.90 1.62
C VAL A 362 -3.11 12.33 2.24
N ALA A 363 -3.05 12.28 3.56
CA ALA A 363 -1.91 11.75 4.30
C ALA A 363 -2.20 10.31 4.74
N GLN A 364 -1.50 9.34 4.17
CA GLN A 364 -1.71 7.93 4.47
C GLN A 364 -0.67 7.43 5.48
N SER A 365 -1.13 6.97 6.64
CA SER A 365 -0.29 6.52 7.76
C SER A 365 0.89 7.46 8.03
N PRO A 366 0.67 8.79 8.14
CA PRO A 366 1.75 9.77 8.21
C PRO A 366 2.61 9.55 9.45
N SER A 367 3.92 9.78 9.31
CA SER A 367 4.91 9.63 10.39
C SER A 367 4.80 10.72 11.46
N LEU A 368 3.61 10.90 12.05
CA LEU A 368 3.27 11.94 13.04
C LEU A 368 4.07 11.86 14.34
N TRP A 369 4.76 10.77 14.56
CA TRP A 369 5.71 10.61 15.67
C TRP A 369 6.95 11.49 15.52
N ARG A 370 7.22 12.03 14.33
CA ARG A 370 8.45 12.77 14.03
C ARG A 370 8.34 14.26 14.37
N PHE A 371 7.20 14.90 14.11
CA PHE A 371 6.98 16.32 14.38
C PHE A 371 5.58 16.62 14.94
N ASP A 372 5.45 17.71 15.66
CA ASP A 372 4.16 18.27 16.04
C ASP A 372 3.70 19.28 14.95
N LEU A 373 2.69 18.89 14.18
CA LEU A 373 2.14 19.72 13.11
C LEU A 373 0.88 20.50 13.51
N ALA A 374 0.39 20.38 14.73
CA ALA A 374 -0.88 21.01 15.09
C ALA A 374 -0.85 22.52 14.95
N GLY A 375 0.23 23.18 15.39
CA GLY A 375 0.39 24.63 15.22
C GLY A 375 0.47 25.04 13.74
N PRO A 376 1.44 24.51 12.96
CA PRO A 376 1.56 24.82 11.54
C PRO A 376 0.28 24.62 10.71
N LEU A 377 -0.46 23.53 10.95
CA LEU A 377 -1.71 23.25 10.25
C LEU A 377 -2.88 24.12 10.70
N ALA A 378 -2.93 24.52 11.97
CA ALA A 378 -3.98 25.41 12.47
C ALA A 378 -3.88 26.82 11.90
N GLU A 379 -2.68 27.25 11.47
CA GLU A 379 -2.41 28.57 10.90
C GLU A 379 -2.55 28.59 9.36
N ALA A 380 -2.55 27.43 8.71
CA ALA A 380 -2.49 27.31 7.25
C ALA A 380 -3.89 27.34 6.60
N PRO A 381 -4.03 27.94 5.40
CA PRO A 381 -5.30 28.01 4.67
C PRO A 381 -5.51 26.76 3.80
N TRP A 382 -5.95 25.66 4.38
CA TRP A 382 -6.37 24.45 3.66
C TRP A 382 -7.89 24.29 3.64
N ASP A 383 -8.42 23.53 2.68
CA ASP A 383 -9.85 23.21 2.54
C ASP A 383 -10.20 21.83 3.11
N SER A 384 -9.34 20.83 2.86
CA SER A 384 -9.53 19.51 3.40
C SER A 384 -8.21 18.83 3.73
N ILE A 385 -8.16 18.16 4.87
CA ILE A 385 -7.10 17.24 5.25
C ILE A 385 -7.75 15.91 5.60
N ARG A 386 -7.46 14.89 4.81
CA ARG A 386 -7.80 13.51 5.11
C ARG A 386 -6.56 12.76 5.57
N VAL A 387 -6.66 12.08 6.70
CA VAL A 387 -5.62 11.21 7.24
C VAL A 387 -6.15 9.78 7.25
N ASP A 388 -5.62 8.95 6.36
CA ASP A 388 -5.94 7.52 6.33
C ASP A 388 -4.94 6.76 7.23
N VAL A 389 -5.43 5.94 8.16
CA VAL A 389 -4.57 5.13 9.05
C VAL A 389 -5.05 3.69 9.13
N GLY A 390 -4.12 2.75 9.28
CA GLY A 390 -4.47 1.36 9.51
C GLY A 390 -4.94 1.12 10.95
N ALA A 391 -6.11 0.52 11.12
CA ALA A 391 -6.63 0.15 12.45
C ALA A 391 -5.70 -0.80 13.21
N LEU A 392 -4.79 -1.47 12.50
CA LEU A 392 -3.80 -2.38 13.08
C LEU A 392 -2.41 -1.73 13.24
N GLU A 393 -2.28 -0.42 12.97
CA GLU A 393 -1.05 0.33 13.19
C GLU A 393 -0.94 0.84 14.63
N GLY A 394 0.24 0.69 15.25
CA GLY A 394 0.52 1.24 16.58
C GLY A 394 0.49 2.76 16.66
N THR A 395 0.60 3.42 15.53
CA THR A 395 0.63 4.87 15.40
C THR A 395 -0.71 5.51 15.06
N ALA A 396 -1.77 4.73 14.83
CA ALA A 396 -3.10 5.25 14.47
C ALA A 396 -3.62 6.31 15.44
N HIS A 397 -3.39 6.14 16.74
CA HIS A 397 -3.79 7.09 17.77
C HIS A 397 -3.19 8.50 17.59
N LEU A 398 -2.07 8.65 16.88
CA LEU A 398 -1.45 9.96 16.61
C LEU A 398 -2.27 10.78 15.62
N ALA A 399 -2.93 10.14 14.65
CA ALA A 399 -3.85 10.81 13.72
C ALA A 399 -5.06 11.38 14.47
N HIS A 400 -5.66 10.61 15.36
CA HIS A 400 -6.76 11.09 16.20
C HIS A 400 -6.35 12.23 17.13
N ARG A 401 -5.12 12.16 17.69
CA ARG A 401 -4.57 13.26 18.50
C ARG A 401 -4.37 14.54 17.69
N LEU A 402 -3.93 14.42 16.44
CA LEU A 402 -3.79 15.56 15.54
C LEU A 402 -5.15 16.16 15.23
N ALA A 403 -6.13 15.36 14.83
CA ALA A 403 -7.48 15.80 14.53
C ALA A 403 -8.18 16.45 15.74
N ALA A 404 -7.95 15.95 16.95
CA ALA A 404 -8.47 16.57 18.17
C ALA A 404 -7.89 17.98 18.44
N ARG A 405 -6.69 18.29 17.92
CA ARG A 405 -6.02 19.57 18.09
C ARG A 405 -6.22 20.54 16.92
N VAL A 406 -6.54 19.99 15.73
CA VAL A 406 -6.78 20.75 14.50
C VAL A 406 -8.15 20.36 13.96
N PRO A 407 -9.22 21.10 14.34
CA PRO A 407 -10.57 20.80 13.87
C PRO A 407 -10.69 20.86 12.34
N GLY A 408 -11.45 19.94 11.76
CA GLY A 408 -11.63 19.83 10.31
C GLY A 408 -10.78 18.74 9.65
N ILE A 409 -9.80 18.18 10.34
CA ILE A 409 -9.07 17.00 9.84
C ILE A 409 -9.99 15.78 9.94
N ASP A 410 -10.19 15.10 8.80
CA ASP A 410 -10.97 13.86 8.68
C ASP A 410 -10.04 12.64 8.79
N VAL A 411 -10.22 11.83 9.83
CA VAL A 411 -9.45 10.58 10.02
C VAL A 411 -10.27 9.41 9.55
N LYS A 412 -9.76 8.67 8.59
CA LYS A 412 -10.34 7.42 8.08
C LYS A 412 -9.49 6.23 8.50
N GLU A 413 -10.10 5.27 9.16
CA GLU A 413 -9.44 4.00 9.46
C GLU A 413 -9.74 2.97 8.37
N PHE A 414 -8.69 2.31 7.87
CA PHE A 414 -8.81 1.12 7.05
C PHE A 414 -8.39 -0.12 7.84
N CYS A 415 -8.97 -1.25 7.51
CA CYS A 415 -8.63 -2.51 8.19
C CYS A 415 -7.36 -3.13 7.59
N GLY A 416 -6.22 -2.76 8.13
CA GLY A 416 -4.89 -3.20 7.71
C GLY A 416 -3.80 -2.55 8.55
N GLY A 417 -2.55 -2.78 8.16
CA GLY A 417 -1.35 -2.21 8.76
C GLY A 417 -0.68 -1.15 7.90
N HIS A 418 0.56 -0.81 8.20
CA HIS A 418 1.41 0.14 7.47
C HIS A 418 1.90 -0.48 6.14
N ASP A 419 1.00 -0.56 5.15
CA ASP A 419 1.15 -1.44 4.00
C ASP A 419 0.71 -0.78 2.68
N TRP A 420 1.54 -0.92 1.65
CA TRP A 420 1.26 -0.45 0.29
C TRP A 420 -0.03 -1.04 -0.30
N ALA A 421 -0.41 -2.26 0.05
CA ALA A 421 -1.67 -2.86 -0.38
C ALA A 421 -2.89 -2.08 0.12
N CYS A 422 -2.80 -1.54 1.35
CA CYS A 422 -3.82 -0.70 1.95
C CYS A 422 -3.80 0.70 1.34
N TRP A 423 -2.62 1.34 1.27
CA TRP A 423 -2.47 2.71 0.78
C TRP A 423 -2.89 2.86 -0.68
N ARG A 424 -2.56 1.87 -1.53
CA ARG A 424 -3.00 1.87 -2.92
C ARG A 424 -4.52 1.91 -3.03
N ALA A 425 -5.23 1.09 -2.28
CA ALA A 425 -6.69 1.08 -2.29
C ALA A 425 -7.30 2.37 -1.72
N ALA A 426 -6.76 2.87 -0.59
CA ALA A 426 -7.22 4.10 0.04
C ALA A 426 -6.96 5.34 -0.83
N LEU A 427 -5.84 5.39 -1.57
CA LEU A 427 -5.54 6.46 -2.52
C LEU A 427 -6.65 6.61 -3.57
N PHE A 428 -7.09 5.51 -4.18
CA PHE A 428 -8.15 5.55 -5.19
C PHE A 428 -9.50 5.98 -4.60
N SER A 429 -9.80 5.61 -3.34
CA SER A 429 -10.97 6.15 -2.65
C SER A 429 -10.91 7.67 -2.48
N SER A 430 -9.71 8.24 -2.32
CA SER A 430 -9.52 9.69 -2.24
C SER A 430 -9.60 10.35 -3.62
N LEU A 431 -9.01 9.73 -4.66
CA LEU A 431 -9.08 10.22 -6.03
C LEU A 431 -10.52 10.28 -6.58
N ALA A 432 -11.42 9.42 -6.09
CA ALA A 432 -12.83 9.46 -6.44
C ALA A 432 -13.57 10.70 -5.88
N SER A 433 -12.92 11.49 -5.03
CA SER A 433 -13.46 12.72 -4.42
C SER A 433 -12.84 13.99 -5.02
N VAL A 434 -11.91 13.87 -5.97
CA VAL A 434 -11.25 14.96 -6.73
C VAL A 434 -12.09 15.41 -7.98
#